data_ca617c97b170d97d7c16dba6a1ea0705
#
_entry.id   ca617c97b170d97d7c16dba6a1ea0705
#
_cell.length_a   1.000
_cell.length_b   1.000
_cell.length_c   1.000
_cell.angle_alpha   90.00
_cell.angle_beta   90.00
_cell.angle_gamma   90.00
#
_symmetry.space_group_name_H-M   'P 1'
#
loop_
_entity.id
_entity.type
_entity.pdbx_description
1 polymer ?
#
loop_
_entity_poly.entity_id
_entity_poly.type
_entity_poly.pdbx_seq_one_letter_code
_entity_poly.pdbx_strand_id
1 'polypeptide(L)'
;YADAFVQSAKQHGINEDDHTTTNNLRVLKQMEAYKTALSQKNPTVWLKNGMPTDVTPFEYHTLKGDKLHYPTLNKAHDEYYYMLDKRQRFNDKAKSVTTVIKNAISRTEKKLAAQRQCVLEAEQRETCKQYGDLILANIWQVKPQQAELVCDNYYDGTTAKIPLDVQLTAQQNAQAYYKKYRKLRSSAEHNTALVAENEKLLEYLLTIKDNLRYCTEEDDLAEVRRELVQLGLIKEKHNGKKQPAEKSRLIFTQQIS
;
A
#
# COMPACT_ATOMS: atom_id res chain seq x y z
N TYR A 1 34.44 -22.11 -8.47
CA TYR A 1 35.10 -23.44 -8.46
C TYR A 1 36.43 -23.39 -7.70
N ALA A 2 37.34 -22.43 -7.99
CA ALA A 2 38.64 -22.34 -7.36
C ALA A 2 38.52 -22.13 -5.84
N ASP A 3 37.63 -21.26 -5.39
CA ASP A 3 37.44 -20.94 -3.94
C ASP A 3 36.93 -22.17 -3.17
N ALA A 4 35.98 -22.93 -3.75
CA ALA A 4 35.49 -24.17 -3.12
C ALA A 4 36.58 -25.24 -3.01
N PHE A 5 37.46 -25.31 -3.99
CA PHE A 5 38.61 -26.19 -3.94
C PHE A 5 39.60 -25.76 -2.84
N VAL A 6 39.97 -24.48 -2.80
CA VAL A 6 40.86 -23.92 -1.79
C VAL A 6 40.32 -24.11 -0.37
N GLN A 7 39.02 -23.84 -0.14
CA GLN A 7 38.40 -24.09 1.16
C GLN A 7 38.40 -25.57 1.55
N SER A 8 38.08 -26.46 0.61
CA SER A 8 38.12 -27.89 0.87
C SER A 8 39.53 -28.37 1.17
N ALA A 9 40.54 -27.86 0.45
CA ALA A 9 41.95 -28.16 0.71
C ALA A 9 42.38 -27.72 2.11
N LYS A 10 42.01 -26.51 2.54
CA LYS A 10 42.26 -25.97 3.90
C LYS A 10 41.60 -26.82 4.98
N GLN A 11 40.37 -27.29 4.78
CA GLN A 11 39.67 -28.19 5.71
C GLN A 11 40.39 -29.52 5.93
N HIS A 12 41.15 -30.00 4.91
CA HIS A 12 41.94 -31.22 4.99
C HIS A 12 43.38 -30.96 5.47
N GLY A 13 43.66 -29.76 6.02
CA GLY A 13 44.97 -29.44 6.59
C GLY A 13 46.08 -29.22 5.58
N ILE A 14 45.74 -28.84 4.34
CA ILE A 14 46.69 -28.44 3.32
C ILE A 14 46.98 -26.94 3.48
N ASN A 15 48.25 -26.61 3.73
CA ASN A 15 48.71 -25.24 3.84
C ASN A 15 49.33 -24.81 2.51
N GLU A 16 49.05 -23.60 2.02
CA GLU A 16 49.52 -23.09 0.73
C GLU A 16 51.07 -22.97 0.71
N ASP A 17 51.69 -22.76 1.88
CA ASP A 17 53.15 -22.55 2.00
C ASP A 17 53.96 -23.81 2.30
N ASP A 18 53.32 -24.99 2.43
CA ASP A 18 53.99 -26.21 2.80
C ASP A 18 54.14 -27.17 1.58
N HIS A 19 55.34 -27.20 0.99
CA HIS A 19 55.69 -27.97 -0.19
C HIS A 19 56.14 -29.41 0.12
N THR A 20 55.74 -29.97 1.25
CA THR A 20 56.11 -31.34 1.61
C THR A 20 55.44 -32.41 0.71
N THR A 21 56.07 -33.56 0.56
CA THR A 21 55.50 -34.70 -0.19
C THR A 21 54.15 -35.11 0.35
N THR A 22 53.91 -34.98 1.66
CA THR A 22 52.64 -35.29 2.31
C THR A 22 51.53 -34.35 1.88
N ASN A 23 51.80 -33.02 1.73
CA ASN A 23 50.83 -32.06 1.24
C ASN A 23 50.50 -32.28 -0.22
N ASN A 24 51.49 -32.61 -1.08
CA ASN A 24 51.27 -32.94 -2.46
C ASN A 24 50.32 -34.15 -2.62
N LEU A 25 50.51 -35.20 -1.80
CA LEU A 25 49.62 -36.37 -1.78
C LEU A 25 48.19 -36.01 -1.32
N ARG A 26 48.05 -35.11 -0.36
CA ARG A 26 46.72 -34.61 0.05
C ARG A 26 46.05 -33.83 -1.07
N VAL A 27 46.78 -32.96 -1.75
CA VAL A 27 46.27 -32.22 -2.92
C VAL A 27 45.80 -33.17 -4.01
N LEU A 28 46.60 -34.19 -4.36
CA LEU A 28 46.23 -35.19 -5.37
C LEU A 28 44.95 -35.94 -4.98
N LYS A 29 44.83 -36.40 -3.74
CA LYS A 29 43.60 -37.05 -3.22
C LYS A 29 42.41 -36.14 -3.33
N GLN A 30 42.56 -34.85 -3.01
CA GLN A 30 41.51 -33.87 -3.12
C GLN A 30 41.10 -33.65 -4.58
N MET A 31 42.05 -33.59 -5.51
CA MET A 31 41.76 -33.49 -6.95
C MET A 31 41.03 -34.73 -7.48
N GLU A 32 41.38 -35.90 -7.02
CA GLU A 32 40.69 -37.17 -7.37
C GLU A 32 39.25 -37.16 -6.81
N ALA A 33 39.05 -36.72 -5.58
CA ALA A 33 37.71 -36.55 -4.99
C ALA A 33 36.85 -35.58 -5.79
N TYR A 34 37.42 -34.45 -6.24
CA TYR A 34 36.73 -33.51 -7.13
C TYR A 34 36.39 -34.11 -8.49
N LYS A 35 37.33 -34.83 -9.08
CA LYS A 35 37.12 -35.55 -10.36
C LYS A 35 36.00 -36.57 -10.22
N THR A 36 35.97 -37.32 -9.13
CA THR A 36 34.90 -38.29 -8.83
C THR A 36 33.55 -37.59 -8.63
N ALA A 37 33.50 -36.49 -7.87
CA ALA A 37 32.29 -35.68 -7.66
C ALA A 37 31.74 -35.09 -8.97
N LEU A 38 32.64 -34.63 -9.88
CA LEU A 38 32.26 -34.17 -11.22
C LEU A 38 31.68 -35.31 -12.07
N SER A 39 32.22 -36.55 -11.90
CA SER A 39 31.76 -37.73 -12.63
C SER A 39 30.39 -38.22 -12.16
N GLN A 40 30.03 -37.99 -10.90
CA GLN A 40 28.75 -38.41 -10.33
C GLN A 40 27.56 -37.63 -10.91
N LYS A 41 27.81 -36.49 -11.62
CA LYS A 41 26.79 -35.70 -12.31
C LYS A 41 25.52 -35.50 -11.48
N ASN A 42 25.67 -34.89 -10.31
CA ASN A 42 24.56 -34.57 -9.43
C ASN A 42 24.38 -33.05 -9.33
N PRO A 43 23.93 -32.38 -10.42
CA PRO A 43 23.73 -30.94 -10.44
C PRO A 43 22.71 -30.54 -9.42
N THR A 44 23.03 -29.51 -8.66
CA THR A 44 22.26 -29.12 -7.50
C THR A 44 21.91 -27.64 -7.58
N VAL A 45 20.62 -27.30 -7.42
CA VAL A 45 20.14 -25.95 -7.14
C VAL A 45 20.00 -25.80 -5.63
N TRP A 46 20.62 -24.76 -5.11
CA TRP A 46 20.59 -24.43 -3.68
C TRP A 46 19.49 -23.43 -3.40
N LEU A 47 18.74 -23.68 -2.33
CA LEU A 47 17.65 -22.80 -1.90
C LEU A 47 17.94 -22.29 -0.49
N LYS A 48 17.57 -21.03 -0.25
CA LYS A 48 17.54 -20.43 1.09
C LYS A 48 16.17 -19.83 1.31
N ASN A 49 15.43 -20.33 2.28
CA ASN A 49 14.04 -19.92 2.54
C ASN A 49 13.15 -20.07 1.28
N GLY A 50 13.30 -21.19 0.56
CA GLY A 50 12.58 -21.45 -0.68
C GLY A 50 13.04 -20.64 -1.90
N MET A 51 14.11 -19.85 -1.79
CA MET A 51 14.63 -19.01 -2.87
C MET A 51 15.90 -19.59 -3.46
N PRO A 52 16.01 -19.68 -4.80
CA PRO A 52 17.23 -20.15 -5.45
C PRO A 52 18.36 -19.15 -5.21
N THR A 53 19.47 -19.66 -4.69
CA THR A 53 20.66 -18.86 -4.36
C THR A 53 21.84 -19.20 -5.24
N ASP A 54 21.98 -20.45 -5.62
CA ASP A 54 23.11 -20.90 -6.42
C ASP A 54 22.76 -22.18 -7.21
N VAL A 55 23.56 -22.47 -8.25
CA VAL A 55 23.48 -23.69 -9.02
C VAL A 55 24.89 -24.26 -9.22
N THR A 56 25.08 -25.53 -8.86
CA THR A 56 26.38 -26.18 -8.86
C THR A 56 26.32 -27.48 -9.65
N PRO A 57 27.43 -27.92 -10.31
CA PRO A 57 27.46 -29.15 -11.09
C PRO A 57 27.40 -30.41 -10.22
N PHE A 58 27.71 -30.30 -8.95
CA PHE A 58 27.58 -31.31 -7.92
C PHE A 58 27.38 -30.65 -6.56
N GLU A 59 27.08 -31.42 -5.54
CA GLU A 59 26.82 -30.90 -4.20
C GLU A 59 28.08 -30.35 -3.54
N TYR A 60 28.03 -29.09 -3.07
CA TYR A 60 29.11 -28.42 -2.33
C TYR A 60 28.86 -28.51 -0.83
N HIS A 61 29.82 -29.04 -0.08
CA HIS A 61 29.75 -29.14 1.38
C HIS A 61 29.82 -27.75 2.08
N THR A 62 30.33 -26.74 1.38
CA THR A 62 30.48 -25.39 1.89
C THR A 62 29.18 -24.57 1.81
N LEU A 63 28.24 -24.95 0.96
CA LEU A 63 26.96 -24.29 0.80
C LEU A 63 25.94 -24.90 1.78
N LYS A 64 25.17 -24.02 2.42
CA LYS A 64 24.11 -24.40 3.37
C LYS A 64 22.75 -23.98 2.83
N GLY A 65 21.77 -24.84 2.90
CA GLY A 65 20.40 -24.59 2.43
C GLY A 65 19.71 -25.87 2.00
N ASP A 66 18.48 -25.73 1.52
CA ASP A 66 17.74 -26.81 0.90
C ASP A 66 18.35 -27.11 -0.49
N LYS A 67 18.19 -28.34 -0.96
CA LYS A 67 18.84 -28.83 -2.18
C LYS A 67 17.83 -29.45 -3.11
N LEU A 68 17.90 -29.10 -4.39
CA LEU A 68 17.17 -29.76 -5.45
C LEU A 68 18.16 -30.35 -6.46
N HIS A 69 18.09 -31.66 -6.69
CA HIS A 69 18.98 -32.36 -7.60
C HIS A 69 18.34 -32.53 -8.98
N TYR A 70 19.15 -32.41 -10.02
CA TYR A 70 18.69 -32.48 -11.40
C TYR A 70 19.57 -33.45 -12.21
N PRO A 71 19.02 -34.10 -13.27
CA PRO A 71 19.75 -35.11 -14.04
C PRO A 71 20.89 -34.49 -14.87
N THR A 72 20.80 -33.23 -15.24
CA THR A 72 21.82 -32.52 -16.03
C THR A 72 22.00 -31.09 -15.52
N LEU A 73 23.19 -30.53 -15.71
CA LEU A 73 23.52 -29.17 -15.33
C LEU A 73 22.65 -28.14 -16.09
N ASN A 74 22.38 -28.40 -17.38
CA ASN A 74 21.50 -27.52 -18.17
C ASN A 74 20.10 -27.47 -17.55
N LYS A 75 19.51 -28.60 -17.14
CA LYS A 75 18.22 -28.65 -16.49
C LYS A 75 18.23 -27.92 -15.14
N ALA A 76 19.32 -28.06 -14.37
CA ALA A 76 19.49 -27.33 -13.13
C ALA A 76 19.52 -25.78 -13.36
N HIS A 77 20.23 -25.33 -14.38
CA HIS A 77 20.26 -23.91 -14.77
C HIS A 77 18.90 -23.43 -15.25
N ASP A 78 18.20 -24.17 -16.09
CA ASP A 78 16.87 -23.82 -16.58
C ASP A 78 15.90 -23.59 -15.40
N GLU A 79 15.87 -24.52 -14.44
CA GLU A 79 15.02 -24.43 -13.26
C GLU A 79 15.45 -23.30 -12.33
N TYR A 80 16.74 -23.08 -12.13
CA TYR A 80 17.25 -21.97 -11.34
C TYR A 80 16.78 -20.64 -11.89
N TYR A 81 16.98 -20.38 -13.19
CA TYR A 81 16.54 -19.12 -13.82
C TYR A 81 15.03 -19.03 -13.92
N TYR A 82 14.32 -20.13 -14.13
CA TYR A 82 12.85 -20.15 -14.10
C TYR A 82 12.31 -19.71 -12.73
N MET A 83 12.86 -20.23 -11.64
CA MET A 83 12.48 -19.84 -10.29
C MET A 83 12.78 -18.35 -10.01
N LEU A 84 13.96 -17.87 -10.45
CA LEU A 84 14.32 -16.45 -10.31
C LEU A 84 13.36 -15.56 -11.08
N ASP A 85 13.07 -15.89 -12.33
CA ASP A 85 12.18 -15.09 -13.19
C ASP A 85 10.74 -15.11 -12.67
N LYS A 86 10.23 -16.28 -12.24
CA LYS A 86 8.92 -16.40 -11.58
C LYS A 86 8.85 -15.46 -10.37
N ARG A 87 9.88 -15.45 -9.53
CA ARG A 87 9.93 -14.60 -8.33
C ARG A 87 10.03 -13.12 -8.67
N GLN A 88 10.86 -12.78 -9.65
CA GLN A 88 10.99 -11.38 -10.09
C GLN A 88 9.65 -10.86 -10.62
N ARG A 89 8.97 -11.62 -11.47
CA ARG A 89 7.63 -11.26 -11.97
C ARG A 89 6.61 -11.07 -10.85
N PHE A 90 6.61 -11.99 -9.87
CA PHE A 90 5.76 -11.85 -8.68
C PHE A 90 6.06 -10.55 -7.93
N ASN A 91 7.34 -10.28 -7.64
CA ASN A 91 7.75 -9.07 -6.90
C ASN A 91 7.35 -7.78 -7.64
N ASP A 92 7.53 -7.73 -8.96
CA ASP A 92 7.18 -6.56 -9.77
C ASP A 92 5.67 -6.31 -9.79
N LYS A 93 4.87 -7.39 -9.92
CA LYS A 93 3.41 -7.33 -9.81
C LYS A 93 2.97 -6.88 -8.42
N ALA A 94 3.52 -7.48 -7.35
CA ALA A 94 3.23 -7.13 -5.97
C ALA A 94 3.57 -5.67 -5.66
N LYS A 95 4.73 -5.19 -6.12
CA LYS A 95 5.14 -3.78 -5.98
C LYS A 95 4.18 -2.84 -6.69
N SER A 96 3.75 -3.18 -7.91
CA SER A 96 2.78 -2.39 -8.66
C SER A 96 1.45 -2.27 -7.92
N VAL A 97 0.87 -3.39 -7.46
CA VAL A 97 -0.38 -3.44 -6.69
C VAL A 97 -0.26 -2.66 -5.37
N THR A 98 0.84 -2.89 -4.64
CA THR A 98 1.12 -2.18 -3.38
C THR A 98 1.16 -0.66 -3.57
N THR A 99 1.76 -0.20 -4.66
CA THR A 99 1.85 1.24 -4.98
C THR A 99 0.46 1.83 -5.24
N VAL A 100 -0.40 1.13 -5.98
CA VAL A 100 -1.78 1.57 -6.23
C VAL A 100 -2.56 1.70 -4.93
N ILE A 101 -2.49 0.68 -4.05
CA ILE A 101 -3.20 0.68 -2.76
C ILE A 101 -2.69 1.81 -1.86
N LYS A 102 -1.38 1.99 -1.73
CA LYS A 102 -0.80 3.11 -0.96
C LYS A 102 -1.28 4.47 -1.45
N ASN A 103 -1.32 4.66 -2.76
CA ASN A 103 -1.80 5.91 -3.37
C ASN A 103 -3.31 6.10 -3.13
N ALA A 104 -4.10 5.04 -3.21
CA ALA A 104 -5.54 5.09 -2.93
C ALA A 104 -5.80 5.45 -1.46
N ILE A 105 -5.12 4.81 -0.51
CA ILE A 105 -5.19 5.12 0.93
C ILE A 105 -4.88 6.60 1.16
N SER A 106 -3.72 7.08 0.66
CA SER A 106 -3.31 8.48 0.87
C SER A 106 -4.31 9.49 0.28
N ARG A 107 -4.91 9.18 -0.89
CA ARG A 107 -5.96 10.04 -1.47
C ARG A 107 -7.22 10.02 -0.62
N THR A 108 -7.64 8.87 -0.11
CA THR A 108 -8.85 8.75 0.73
C THR A 108 -8.65 9.44 2.07
N GLU A 109 -7.48 9.32 2.70
CA GLU A 109 -7.13 10.04 3.94
C GLU A 109 -7.19 11.57 3.75
N LYS A 110 -6.62 12.10 2.65
CA LYS A 110 -6.69 13.53 2.33
C LYS A 110 -8.13 14.00 2.10
N LYS A 111 -8.95 13.19 1.40
CA LYS A 111 -10.37 13.47 1.22
C LYS A 111 -11.10 13.54 2.57
N LEU A 112 -10.90 12.54 3.43
CA LEU A 112 -11.49 12.47 4.76
C LEU A 112 -11.11 13.69 5.61
N ALA A 113 -9.84 14.08 5.61
CA ALA A 113 -9.40 15.27 6.35
C ALA A 113 -10.13 16.54 5.88
N ALA A 114 -10.23 16.75 4.56
CA ALA A 114 -10.94 17.90 4.00
C ALA A 114 -12.45 17.88 4.32
N GLN A 115 -13.09 16.71 4.21
CA GLN A 115 -14.52 16.54 4.49
C GLN A 115 -14.84 16.75 5.98
N ARG A 116 -14.01 16.19 6.88
CA ARG A 116 -14.15 16.42 8.33
C ARG A 116 -13.97 17.90 8.68
N GLN A 117 -13.03 18.58 8.04
CA GLN A 117 -12.83 20.01 8.22
C GLN A 117 -14.09 20.80 7.79
N CYS A 118 -14.70 20.45 6.66
CA CYS A 118 -15.96 21.07 6.23
C CYS A 118 -17.12 20.81 7.21
N VAL A 119 -17.18 19.63 7.84
CA VAL A 119 -18.19 19.32 8.87
C VAL A 119 -17.97 20.18 10.12
N LEU A 120 -16.72 20.33 10.58
CA LEU A 120 -16.36 21.18 11.73
C LEU A 120 -16.69 22.66 11.46
N GLU A 121 -16.34 23.16 10.27
CA GLU A 121 -16.69 24.54 9.89
C GLU A 121 -18.21 24.79 9.87
N ALA A 122 -18.97 23.74 9.55
CA ALA A 122 -20.43 23.82 9.55
C ALA A 122 -21.05 23.86 10.95
N GLU A 123 -20.30 23.61 12.03
CA GLU A 123 -20.77 23.81 13.42
C GLU A 123 -21.10 25.29 13.68
N GLN A 124 -20.42 26.21 12.97
CA GLN A 124 -20.69 27.64 13.03
C GLN A 124 -22.02 28.08 12.34
N ARG A 125 -22.74 27.14 11.74
CA ARG A 125 -23.97 27.44 11.01
C ARG A 125 -25.04 28.09 11.87
N GLU A 126 -25.21 27.58 13.10
CA GLU A 126 -26.23 28.12 14.01
C GLU A 126 -25.93 29.57 14.40
N THR A 127 -24.65 29.90 14.60
CA THR A 127 -24.21 31.28 14.83
C THR A 127 -24.59 32.21 13.65
N CYS A 128 -24.41 31.70 12.41
CA CYS A 128 -24.83 32.47 11.23
C CYS A 128 -26.33 32.70 11.19
N LYS A 129 -27.14 31.71 11.58
CA LYS A 129 -28.61 31.90 11.70
C LYS A 129 -28.94 32.91 12.75
N GLN A 130 -28.39 32.77 13.96
CA GLN A 130 -28.61 33.72 15.07
C GLN A 130 -28.24 35.14 14.68
N TYR A 131 -27.12 35.35 13.99
CA TYR A 131 -26.73 36.67 13.50
C TYR A 131 -27.75 37.26 12.51
N GLY A 132 -28.27 36.44 11.60
CA GLY A 132 -29.35 36.86 10.71
C GLY A 132 -30.61 37.30 11.47
N ASP A 133 -31.03 36.51 12.47
CA ASP A 133 -32.19 36.77 13.31
C ASP A 133 -31.98 38.05 14.15
N LEU A 134 -30.80 38.21 14.76
CA LEU A 134 -30.45 39.39 15.58
C LEU A 134 -30.38 40.69 14.76
N ILE A 135 -29.88 40.65 13.52
CA ILE A 135 -29.86 41.80 12.62
C ILE A 135 -31.28 42.21 12.27
N LEU A 136 -32.18 41.26 11.97
CA LEU A 136 -33.57 41.60 11.67
C LEU A 136 -34.35 42.15 12.87
N ALA A 137 -34.12 41.56 14.06
CA ALA A 137 -34.74 42.02 15.30
C ALA A 137 -34.30 43.45 15.69
N ASN A 138 -33.07 43.82 15.33
CA ASN A 138 -32.49 45.14 15.67
C ASN A 138 -32.25 46.00 14.42
N ILE A 139 -33.01 45.80 13.36
CA ILE A 139 -32.84 46.49 12.07
C ILE A 139 -32.84 48.03 12.20
N TRP A 140 -33.60 48.57 13.16
CA TRP A 140 -33.72 49.99 13.47
C TRP A 140 -32.47 50.60 14.12
N GLN A 141 -31.55 49.74 14.67
CA GLN A 141 -30.29 50.18 15.27
C GLN A 141 -29.16 50.26 14.24
N VAL A 142 -29.31 49.59 13.09
CA VAL A 142 -28.27 49.55 12.07
C VAL A 142 -28.24 50.80 11.23
N LYS A 143 -27.18 51.58 11.35
CA LYS A 143 -26.98 52.79 10.56
C LYS A 143 -26.35 52.48 9.21
N PRO A 144 -26.57 53.30 8.17
CA PRO A 144 -25.85 53.15 6.91
C PRO A 144 -24.33 53.16 7.13
N GLN A 145 -23.59 52.30 6.40
CA GLN A 145 -22.13 52.16 6.47
C GLN A 145 -21.58 51.70 7.84
N GLN A 146 -22.39 51.12 8.69
CA GLN A 146 -21.96 50.57 9.96
C GLN A 146 -21.26 49.21 9.74
N ALA A 147 -20.05 49.04 10.32
CA ALA A 147 -19.25 47.81 10.15
C ALA A 147 -19.60 46.72 11.16
N GLU A 148 -20.24 47.05 12.27
CA GLU A 148 -20.56 46.11 13.35
C GLU A 148 -21.88 46.50 14.03
N LEU A 149 -22.74 45.51 14.30
CA LEU A 149 -23.91 45.68 15.18
C LEU A 149 -23.59 45.05 16.53
N VAL A 150 -23.79 45.86 17.60
CA VAL A 150 -23.73 45.40 18.98
C VAL A 150 -25.13 45.37 19.53
N CYS A 151 -25.62 44.19 19.91
CA CYS A 151 -26.99 44.02 20.43
C CYS A 151 -27.05 42.90 21.46
N ASP A 152 -28.11 42.82 22.23
CA ASP A 152 -28.35 41.74 23.17
C ASP A 152 -28.75 40.48 22.42
N ASN A 153 -28.05 39.41 22.70
CA ASN A 153 -28.33 38.09 22.15
C ASN A 153 -29.38 37.38 23.01
N TYR A 154 -30.59 37.31 22.52
CA TYR A 154 -31.70 36.67 23.26
C TYR A 154 -31.62 35.13 23.28
N TYR A 155 -30.66 34.51 22.57
CA TYR A 155 -30.45 33.06 22.61
C TYR A 155 -29.66 32.61 23.85
N ASP A 156 -28.70 33.42 24.30
CA ASP A 156 -27.81 33.10 25.42
C ASP A 156 -27.71 34.17 26.50
N GLY A 157 -28.43 35.32 26.33
CA GLY A 157 -28.43 36.42 27.26
C GLY A 157 -27.15 37.27 27.27
N THR A 158 -26.24 37.08 26.34
CA THR A 158 -24.99 37.82 26.21
C THR A 158 -25.09 38.97 25.22
N THR A 159 -24.07 39.83 25.18
CA THR A 159 -23.97 40.85 24.13
C THR A 159 -23.28 40.29 22.89
N ALA A 160 -23.96 40.28 21.76
CA ALA A 160 -23.41 39.84 20.48
C ALA A 160 -22.81 41.02 19.71
N LYS A 161 -21.62 40.78 19.13
CA LYS A 161 -20.97 41.67 18.16
C LYS A 161 -21.04 41.03 16.80
N ILE A 162 -21.80 41.58 15.89
CA ILE A 162 -22.11 41.00 14.59
C ILE A 162 -21.44 41.84 13.51
N PRO A 163 -20.48 41.31 12.77
CA PRO A 163 -19.83 41.97 11.64
C PRO A 163 -20.87 42.26 10.53
N LEU A 164 -20.85 43.47 10.00
CA LEU A 164 -21.71 43.90 8.90
C LEU A 164 -20.85 44.29 7.69
N ASP A 165 -21.34 43.99 6.51
CA ASP A 165 -20.81 44.56 5.28
C ASP A 165 -21.35 45.97 5.10
N VAL A 166 -20.47 46.95 5.12
CA VAL A 166 -20.80 48.40 5.04
C VAL A 166 -21.45 48.80 3.71
N GLN A 167 -21.31 47.97 2.67
CA GLN A 167 -21.92 48.22 1.36
C GLN A 167 -23.34 47.70 1.25
N LEU A 168 -23.78 46.89 2.23
CA LEU A 168 -25.08 46.24 2.24
C LEU A 168 -26.01 46.91 3.26
N THR A 169 -27.29 46.92 2.96
CA THR A 169 -28.31 47.30 3.93
C THR A 169 -28.42 46.26 5.06
N ALA A 170 -29.01 46.61 6.20
CA ALA A 170 -29.24 45.67 7.29
C ALA A 170 -29.98 44.40 6.83
N GLN A 171 -31.03 44.57 6.01
CA GLN A 171 -31.76 43.43 5.43
C GLN A 171 -30.92 42.56 4.53
N GLN A 172 -30.06 43.16 3.70
CA GLN A 172 -29.15 42.42 2.82
C GLN A 172 -28.06 41.67 3.62
N ASN A 173 -27.54 42.29 4.70
CA ASN A 173 -26.63 41.63 5.63
C ASN A 173 -27.28 40.39 6.29
N ALA A 174 -28.51 40.51 6.78
CA ALA A 174 -29.26 39.39 7.33
C ALA A 174 -29.45 38.26 6.29
N GLN A 175 -29.82 38.63 5.05
CA GLN A 175 -29.96 37.68 3.96
C GLN A 175 -28.60 36.96 3.62
N ALA A 176 -27.49 37.69 3.67
CA ALA A 176 -26.16 37.11 3.46
C ALA A 176 -25.83 36.06 4.54
N TYR A 177 -26.15 36.36 5.82
CA TYR A 177 -25.99 35.39 6.91
C TYR A 177 -26.89 34.16 6.75
N TYR A 178 -28.15 34.30 6.35
CA TYR A 178 -29.03 33.16 6.04
C TYR A 178 -28.57 32.36 4.83
N LYS A 179 -27.99 32.99 3.81
CA LYS A 179 -27.39 32.32 2.67
C LYS A 179 -26.19 31.49 3.12
N LYS A 180 -25.34 32.05 4.02
CA LYS A 180 -24.18 31.33 4.61
C LYS A 180 -24.65 30.14 5.45
N TYR A 181 -25.67 30.32 6.29
CA TYR A 181 -26.29 29.24 7.06
C TYR A 181 -26.76 28.09 6.17
N ARG A 182 -27.55 28.38 5.13
CA ARG A 182 -28.06 27.37 4.21
C ARG A 182 -26.91 26.60 3.49
N LYS A 183 -25.88 27.34 3.05
CA LYS A 183 -24.69 26.75 2.42
C LYS A 183 -23.95 25.83 3.39
N LEU A 184 -23.71 26.25 4.61
CA LEU A 184 -23.04 25.46 5.64
C LEU A 184 -23.84 24.20 6.01
N ARG A 185 -25.16 24.33 6.15
CA ARG A 185 -26.07 23.23 6.44
C ARG A 185 -26.03 22.17 5.35
N SER A 186 -26.22 22.56 4.09
CA SER A 186 -26.17 21.63 2.95
C SER A 186 -24.79 20.98 2.79
N SER A 187 -23.72 21.76 3.04
CA SER A 187 -22.34 21.22 3.02
C SER A 187 -22.13 20.19 4.13
N ALA A 188 -22.63 20.44 5.34
CA ALA A 188 -22.54 19.49 6.46
C ALA A 188 -23.25 18.17 6.14
N GLU A 189 -24.51 18.25 5.71
CA GLU A 189 -25.33 17.07 5.37
C GLU A 189 -24.63 16.19 4.30
N HIS A 190 -24.13 16.84 3.24
CA HIS A 190 -23.42 16.14 2.17
C HIS A 190 -22.08 15.54 2.63
N ASN A 191 -21.24 16.32 3.33
CA ASN A 191 -19.93 15.84 3.78
C ASN A 191 -20.03 14.77 4.86
N THR A 192 -21.04 14.80 5.74
CA THR A 192 -21.25 13.73 6.74
C THR A 192 -21.49 12.37 6.07
N ALA A 193 -22.30 12.33 5.04
CA ALA A 193 -22.53 11.11 4.26
C ALA A 193 -21.24 10.62 3.57
N LEU A 194 -20.49 11.54 2.95
CA LEU A 194 -19.22 11.23 2.28
C LEU A 194 -18.13 10.78 3.26
N VAL A 195 -18.09 11.32 4.48
CA VAL A 195 -17.15 10.88 5.52
C VAL A 195 -17.40 9.41 5.84
N ALA A 196 -18.65 9.03 6.13
CA ALA A 196 -19.01 7.66 6.45
C ALA A 196 -18.68 6.67 5.29
N GLU A 197 -18.88 7.09 4.04
CA GLU A 197 -18.55 6.29 2.86
C GLU A 197 -17.03 6.13 2.70
N ASN A 198 -16.27 7.22 2.81
CA ASN A 198 -14.81 7.17 2.65
C ASN A 198 -14.10 6.50 3.84
N GLU A 199 -14.67 6.50 5.04
CA GLU A 199 -14.18 5.73 6.18
C GLU A 199 -14.26 4.22 5.91
N LYS A 200 -15.41 3.74 5.41
CA LYS A 200 -15.58 2.35 5.00
C LYS A 200 -14.60 1.96 3.87
N LEU A 201 -14.43 2.85 2.90
CA LEU A 201 -13.47 2.62 1.81
C LEU A 201 -12.03 2.53 2.34
N LEU A 202 -11.66 3.41 3.28
CA LEU A 202 -10.32 3.40 3.88
C LEU A 202 -10.06 2.11 4.65
N GLU A 203 -11.01 1.67 5.47
CA GLU A 203 -10.94 0.40 6.21
C GLU A 203 -10.76 -0.78 5.26
N TYR A 204 -11.55 -0.83 4.18
CA TYR A 204 -11.43 -1.87 3.17
C TYR A 204 -10.06 -1.87 2.47
N LEU A 205 -9.54 -0.69 2.10
CA LEU A 205 -8.21 -0.57 1.49
C LEU A 205 -7.09 -1.01 2.45
N LEU A 206 -7.22 -0.74 3.74
CA LEU A 206 -6.28 -1.21 4.76
C LEU A 206 -6.31 -2.73 4.88
N THR A 207 -7.49 -3.33 4.86
CA THR A 207 -7.66 -4.79 4.86
C THR A 207 -6.99 -5.43 3.63
N ILE A 208 -7.22 -4.90 2.42
CA ILE A 208 -6.56 -5.38 1.20
C ILE A 208 -5.04 -5.26 1.33
N LYS A 209 -4.53 -4.14 1.86
CA LYS A 209 -3.09 -3.93 2.07
C LYS A 209 -2.48 -4.96 3.00
N ASP A 210 -3.18 -5.33 4.08
CA ASP A 210 -2.70 -6.33 5.02
C ASP A 210 -2.77 -7.74 4.42
N ASN A 211 -3.79 -8.05 3.65
CA ASN A 211 -3.95 -9.32 2.94
C ASN A 211 -2.84 -9.56 1.90
N LEU A 212 -2.29 -8.49 1.29
CA LEU A 212 -1.16 -8.62 0.37
C LEU A 212 0.08 -9.28 1.00
N ARG A 213 0.23 -9.25 2.32
CA ARG A 213 1.35 -9.90 3.01
C ARG A 213 1.30 -11.42 2.95
N TYR A 214 0.11 -11.97 2.73
CA TYR A 214 -0.14 -13.41 2.67
C TYR A 214 -0.16 -13.95 1.25
N CYS A 215 -0.13 -13.06 0.24
CA CYS A 215 -0.03 -13.48 -1.16
C CYS A 215 1.35 -14.09 -1.44
N THR A 216 1.36 -15.33 -1.90
CA THR A 216 2.58 -16.08 -2.23
C THR A 216 2.67 -16.42 -3.71
N GLU A 217 1.53 -16.51 -4.39
CA GLU A 217 1.43 -16.89 -5.80
C GLU A 217 0.93 -15.73 -6.67
N GLU A 218 1.17 -15.83 -7.99
CA GLU A 218 0.72 -14.81 -8.94
C GLU A 218 -0.81 -14.71 -9.04
N ASP A 219 -1.52 -15.82 -8.80
CA ASP A 219 -2.97 -15.88 -8.85
C ASP A 219 -3.61 -15.09 -7.71
N ASP A 220 -3.02 -15.12 -6.50
CA ASP A 220 -3.45 -14.30 -5.37
C ASP A 220 -3.40 -12.81 -5.73
N LEU A 221 -2.28 -12.38 -6.36
CA LEU A 221 -2.12 -10.99 -6.81
C LEU A 221 -3.09 -10.63 -7.93
N ALA A 222 -3.44 -11.58 -8.79
CA ALA A 222 -4.42 -11.35 -9.84
C ALA A 222 -5.83 -11.16 -9.27
N GLU A 223 -6.17 -11.83 -8.16
CA GLU A 223 -7.42 -11.65 -7.45
C GLU A 223 -7.50 -10.27 -6.81
N VAL A 224 -6.49 -9.87 -6.04
CA VAL A 224 -6.39 -8.50 -5.47
C VAL A 224 -6.48 -7.45 -6.58
N ARG A 225 -5.83 -7.67 -7.72
CA ARG A 225 -5.91 -6.75 -8.85
C ARG A 225 -7.33 -6.63 -9.41
N ARG A 226 -8.09 -7.72 -9.49
CA ARG A 226 -9.50 -7.71 -9.92
C ARG A 226 -10.37 -6.87 -8.98
N GLU A 227 -10.17 -7.01 -7.67
CA GLU A 227 -10.86 -6.17 -6.67
C GLU A 227 -10.54 -4.68 -6.87
N LEU A 228 -9.26 -4.33 -7.10
CA LEU A 228 -8.86 -2.94 -7.35
C LEU A 228 -9.44 -2.38 -8.66
N VAL A 229 -9.67 -3.23 -9.66
CA VAL A 229 -10.38 -2.84 -10.88
C VAL A 229 -11.86 -2.59 -10.60
N GLN A 230 -12.52 -3.43 -9.81
CA GLN A 230 -13.93 -3.24 -9.40
C GLN A 230 -14.11 -1.96 -8.59
N LEU A 231 -13.14 -1.59 -7.76
CA LEU A 231 -13.11 -0.30 -7.05
C LEU A 231 -12.77 0.90 -7.95
N GLY A 232 -12.50 0.66 -9.24
CA GLY A 232 -12.12 1.72 -10.19
C GLY A 232 -10.74 2.35 -9.93
N LEU A 233 -9.90 1.71 -9.11
CA LEU A 233 -8.55 2.19 -8.78
C LEU A 233 -7.51 1.83 -9.85
N ILE A 234 -7.76 0.77 -10.61
CA ILE A 234 -6.95 0.33 -11.75
C ILE A 234 -7.85 0.29 -12.98
N LYS A 235 -7.38 0.84 -14.10
CA LYS A 235 -8.06 0.67 -15.39
C LYS A 235 -7.82 -0.74 -15.91
N GLU A 236 -8.87 -1.40 -16.33
CA GLU A 236 -8.77 -2.66 -17.05
C GLU A 236 -7.96 -2.45 -18.33
N LYS A 237 -6.86 -3.18 -18.50
CA LYS A 237 -6.22 -3.24 -19.83
C LYS A 237 -7.15 -4.06 -20.72
N HIS A 238 -7.86 -3.42 -21.60
CA HIS A 238 -8.59 -4.08 -22.69
C HIS A 238 -7.59 -4.81 -23.60
N ASN A 239 -7.21 -6.02 -23.19
CA ASN A 239 -6.73 -7.00 -24.15
C ASN A 239 -7.99 -7.54 -24.85
N GLY A 240 -8.12 -7.29 -26.13
CA GLY A 240 -9.30 -7.56 -26.94
C GLY A 240 -9.70 -9.03 -27.12
N LYS A 241 -9.70 -9.81 -26.05
CA LYS A 241 -10.34 -11.14 -25.97
C LYS A 241 -11.25 -11.16 -24.76
N LYS A 242 -12.56 -11.08 -25.00
CA LYS A 242 -13.59 -11.35 -24.00
C LYS A 242 -13.35 -12.74 -23.41
N GLN A 243 -12.87 -12.81 -22.17
CA GLN A 243 -13.00 -14.04 -21.35
C GLN A 243 -14.41 -14.07 -20.75
N PRO A 244 -15.07 -15.25 -20.68
CA PRO A 244 -16.36 -15.38 -20.03
C PRO A 244 -16.25 -15.01 -18.56
N ALA A 245 -17.25 -14.30 -18.03
CA ALA A 245 -17.34 -13.86 -16.65
C ALA A 245 -17.42 -15.09 -15.73
N GLU A 246 -16.31 -15.46 -15.15
CA GLU A 246 -16.27 -16.40 -14.02
C GLU A 246 -16.68 -15.65 -12.75
N LYS A 247 -17.71 -16.19 -12.07
CA LYS A 247 -18.21 -15.63 -10.81
C LYS A 247 -17.09 -15.70 -9.80
N SER A 248 -16.53 -14.54 -9.41
CA SER A 248 -15.54 -14.44 -8.34
C SER A 248 -16.18 -14.96 -7.03
N ARG A 249 -15.63 -16.02 -6.48
CA ARG A 249 -15.91 -16.43 -5.10
C ARG A 249 -15.19 -15.42 -4.20
N LEU A 250 -15.95 -14.56 -3.55
CA LEU A 250 -15.51 -13.71 -2.46
C LEU A 250 -14.95 -14.59 -1.33
N ILE A 251 -13.63 -14.76 -1.30
CA ILE A 251 -12.94 -15.52 -0.23
C ILE A 251 -12.84 -14.68 1.06
N PHE A 252 -13.12 -13.38 1.01
CA PHE A 252 -12.88 -12.46 2.12
C PHE A 252 -14.13 -11.98 2.88
N THR A 253 -15.33 -12.54 2.64
CA THR A 253 -16.56 -12.06 3.31
C THR A 253 -17.08 -12.97 4.43
N GLN A 254 -16.30 -13.91 4.95
CA GLN A 254 -16.78 -14.81 6.02
C GLN A 254 -15.97 -14.74 7.31
N GLN A 255 -15.68 -13.56 7.85
CA GLN A 255 -15.26 -13.42 9.25
C GLN A 255 -15.71 -12.10 9.88
N ILE A 256 -16.97 -11.70 9.66
CA ILE A 256 -17.62 -10.73 10.54
C ILE A 256 -19.08 -11.20 10.72
N SER A 257 -19.26 -12.07 11.67
CA SER A 257 -20.51 -12.28 12.40
C SER A 257 -20.18 -12.42 13.86
#